data_ba787715efd9eb9fc668abb18b8d2c61
#
_entry.id   ba787715efd9eb9fc668abb18b8d2c61
#
_cell.length_a   1.000
_cell.length_b   1.000
_cell.length_c   1.000
_cell.angle_alpha   90.00
_cell.angle_beta   90.00
_cell.angle_gamma   90.00
#
_symmetry.space_group_name_H-M   'P 1'
#
loop_
_entity.id
_entity.type
_entity.pdbx_description
1 polymer ?
#
loop_
_entity_poly.entity_id
_entity_poly.type
_entity_poly.pdbx_seq_one_letter_code
_entity_poly.pdbx_strand_id
1 'polypeptide(L)'
;MKTASPHIIQEGSVQYQLGELKGNQIIYDFPQMLIYLEAKGKLLFGKNFKIYSEDEAILYKLCIYFIRDFEACKKIGIDPNKGVLLSGPVGCGKTSLMKLLPHIVPHQNQHTVVPARNITFSFNKSGFKIIEDYGNNGFYCFDDLGVETIGRHFGKDCNVMGEILLSRYDLFLKRKLRTHATTNLN
;
A
#
# COMPACT_ATOMS: atom_id res chain seq x y z
N MET A 1 11.98 9.61 -26.88
CA MET A 1 11.65 9.84 -25.46
C MET A 1 12.67 9.08 -24.64
N LYS A 2 13.48 9.74 -23.80
CA LYS A 2 14.34 9.06 -22.84
C LYS A 2 13.41 8.34 -21.86
N THR A 3 13.41 7.02 -21.85
CA THR A 3 12.73 6.23 -20.82
C THR A 3 13.35 6.62 -19.48
N ALA A 4 12.58 7.31 -18.66
CA ALA A 4 13.03 7.68 -17.32
C ALA A 4 13.41 6.39 -16.58
N SER A 5 14.64 6.32 -16.07
CA SER A 5 15.11 5.17 -15.30
C SER A 5 14.26 5.03 -14.03
N PRO A 6 13.66 3.87 -13.74
CA PRO A 6 12.69 3.72 -12.65
C PRO A 6 13.22 4.09 -11.25
N HIS A 7 14.54 4.07 -11.07
CA HIS A 7 15.21 4.41 -9.81
C HIS A 7 15.56 5.90 -9.68
N ILE A 8 15.24 6.71 -10.70
CA ILE A 8 15.45 8.16 -10.68
C ILE A 8 14.08 8.82 -10.66
N ILE A 9 13.79 9.54 -9.59
CA ILE A 9 12.49 10.19 -9.37
C ILE A 9 12.68 11.70 -9.36
N GLN A 10 11.86 12.41 -10.12
CA GLN A 10 11.83 13.86 -10.17
C GLN A 10 10.66 14.38 -9.35
N GLU A 11 10.92 15.21 -8.33
CA GLU A 11 9.91 15.95 -7.57
C GLU A 11 10.18 17.46 -7.68
N GLY A 12 9.40 18.14 -8.51
CA GLY A 12 9.65 19.54 -8.83
C GLY A 12 11.03 19.73 -9.48
N SER A 13 11.88 20.57 -8.88
CA SER A 13 13.25 20.82 -9.33
C SER A 13 14.28 19.84 -8.77
N VAL A 14 13.89 18.96 -7.84
CA VAL A 14 14.82 18.04 -7.17
C VAL A 14 14.75 16.65 -7.78
N GLN A 15 15.90 16.08 -8.06
CA GLN A 15 16.05 14.70 -8.54
C GLN A 15 16.57 13.81 -7.40
N TYR A 16 15.90 12.68 -7.20
CA TYR A 16 16.26 11.65 -6.23
C TYR A 16 16.71 10.40 -6.96
N GLN A 17 17.92 9.93 -6.66
CA GLN A 17 18.45 8.68 -7.19
C GLN A 17 18.33 7.60 -6.11
N LEU A 18 17.40 6.69 -6.27
CA LEU A 18 17.08 5.66 -5.27
C LEU A 18 17.98 4.42 -5.34
N GLY A 19 18.91 4.39 -6.27
CA GLY A 19 19.81 3.26 -6.50
C GLY A 19 20.63 3.41 -7.77
N GLU A 20 21.26 2.33 -8.20
CA GLU A 20 22.10 2.27 -9.40
C GLU A 20 21.62 1.18 -10.35
N LEU A 21 21.70 1.44 -11.65
CA LEU A 21 21.48 0.42 -12.68
C LEU A 21 22.77 -0.36 -12.90
N LYS A 22 22.76 -1.66 -12.58
CA LYS A 22 23.87 -2.60 -12.86
C LYS A 22 23.39 -3.65 -13.86
N GLY A 23 23.84 -3.55 -15.09
CA GLY A 23 23.29 -4.35 -16.19
C GLY A 23 21.80 -4.07 -16.40
N ASN A 24 20.96 -5.10 -16.25
CA ASN A 24 19.52 -5.01 -16.38
C ASN A 24 18.78 -4.96 -15.01
N GLN A 25 19.53 -4.82 -13.91
CA GLN A 25 18.96 -4.81 -12.57
C GLN A 25 19.20 -3.46 -11.89
N ILE A 26 18.21 -2.98 -11.15
CA ILE A 26 18.35 -1.81 -10.28
C ILE A 26 18.73 -2.31 -8.90
N ILE A 27 19.88 -1.86 -8.42
CA ILE A 27 20.33 -2.06 -7.04
C ILE A 27 19.90 -0.84 -6.25
N TYR A 28 18.83 -1.00 -5.46
CA TYR A 28 18.29 0.08 -4.64
C TYR A 28 19.16 0.33 -3.41
N ASP A 29 19.27 1.60 -3.04
CA ASP A 29 19.97 2.09 -1.85
C ASP A 29 18.97 2.51 -0.79
N PHE A 30 18.91 1.79 0.33
CA PHE A 30 17.91 2.05 1.38
C PHE A 30 18.05 3.45 2.01
N PRO A 31 19.24 3.94 2.40
CA PRO A 31 19.44 5.33 2.80
C PRO A 31 18.87 6.36 1.82
N GLN A 32 19.10 6.20 0.53
CA GLN A 32 18.58 7.10 -0.51
C GLN A 32 17.03 7.01 -0.60
N MET A 33 16.49 5.81 -0.45
CA MET A 33 15.03 5.64 -0.38
C MET A 33 14.44 6.37 0.84
N LEU A 34 15.07 6.32 2.02
CA LEU A 34 14.61 7.04 3.21
C LEU A 34 14.62 8.56 3.00
N ILE A 35 15.69 9.11 2.40
CA ILE A 35 15.78 10.54 2.07
C ILE A 35 14.62 10.96 1.18
N TYR A 36 14.36 10.17 0.12
CA TYR A 36 13.23 10.44 -0.76
C TYR A 36 11.88 10.30 -0.06
N LEU A 37 11.67 9.23 0.72
CA LEU A 37 10.41 9.01 1.43
C LEU A 37 10.13 10.13 2.43
N GLU A 38 11.13 10.64 3.15
CA GLU A 38 10.92 11.77 4.05
C GLU A 38 10.55 13.04 3.28
N ALA A 39 11.24 13.33 2.18
CA ALA A 39 10.91 14.48 1.33
C ALA A 39 9.49 14.36 0.74
N LYS A 40 9.12 13.18 0.22
CA LYS A 40 7.79 12.91 -0.30
C LYS A 40 6.72 12.98 0.78
N GLY A 41 7.02 12.47 1.97
CA GLY A 41 6.14 12.56 3.13
C GLY A 41 5.85 14.00 3.54
N LYS A 42 6.85 14.88 3.51
CA LYS A 42 6.64 16.33 3.76
C LYS A 42 5.71 16.96 2.72
N LEU A 43 5.76 16.52 1.46
CA LEU A 43 4.84 16.98 0.42
C LEU A 43 3.42 16.47 0.62
N LEU A 44 3.24 15.24 1.06
CA LEU A 44 1.93 14.59 1.20
C LEU A 44 1.23 14.91 2.53
N PHE A 45 1.99 15.01 3.63
CA PHE A 45 1.44 15.09 4.99
C PHE A 45 1.79 16.39 5.71
N GLY A 46 2.58 17.26 5.07
CA GLY A 46 2.99 18.57 5.61
C GLY A 46 4.43 18.59 6.13
N LYS A 47 4.96 19.81 6.26
CA LYS A 47 6.38 20.09 6.56
C LYS A 47 6.94 19.42 7.82
N ASN A 48 6.08 19.07 8.75
CA ASN A 48 6.46 18.45 10.03
C ASN A 48 6.58 16.93 9.95
N PHE A 49 6.26 16.32 8.77
CA PHE A 49 6.44 14.88 8.60
C PHE A 49 7.91 14.52 8.76
N LYS A 50 8.16 13.47 9.54
CA LYS A 50 9.50 12.94 9.79
C LYS A 50 9.46 11.42 9.86
N ILE A 51 10.49 10.78 9.36
CA ILE A 51 10.76 9.36 9.60
C ILE A 51 11.63 9.26 10.86
N TYR A 52 11.23 8.43 11.79
CA TYR A 52 11.98 8.21 13.02
C TYR A 52 12.85 6.97 12.88
N SER A 53 13.96 6.93 13.63
CA SER A 53 14.89 5.79 13.62
C SER A 53 14.23 4.47 14.03
N GLU A 54 13.22 4.54 14.91
CA GLU A 54 12.44 3.40 15.36
C GLU A 54 11.63 2.75 14.22
N ASP A 55 11.30 3.53 13.19
CA ASP A 55 10.52 3.07 12.04
C ASP A 55 11.39 2.43 10.94
N GLU A 56 12.72 2.62 10.98
CA GLU A 56 13.61 2.17 9.90
C GLU A 56 13.53 0.67 9.65
N ALA A 57 13.40 -0.14 10.70
CA ALA A 57 13.31 -1.60 10.57
C ALA A 57 12.06 -2.05 9.80
N ILE A 58 10.90 -1.41 10.06
CA ILE A 58 9.67 -1.72 9.32
C ILE A 58 9.72 -1.13 7.90
N LEU A 59 10.26 0.09 7.76
CA LEU A 59 10.44 0.72 6.45
C LEU A 59 11.36 -0.10 5.55
N TYR A 60 12.47 -0.63 6.06
CA TYR A 60 13.35 -1.52 5.30
C TYR A 60 12.56 -2.73 4.75
N LYS A 61 11.82 -3.43 5.61
CA LYS A 61 10.99 -4.58 5.21
C LYS A 61 9.96 -4.22 4.13
N LEU A 62 9.31 -3.07 4.29
CA LEU A 62 8.33 -2.60 3.32
C LEU A 62 8.98 -2.14 2.02
N CYS A 63 10.11 -1.44 2.07
CA CYS A 63 10.85 -1.04 0.88
C CYS A 63 11.24 -2.25 0.04
N ILE A 64 11.89 -3.28 0.63
CA ILE A 64 12.27 -4.49 -0.11
C ILE A 64 11.06 -5.25 -0.67
N TYR A 65 9.92 -5.21 0.02
CA TYR A 65 8.67 -5.77 -0.48
C TYR A 65 8.16 -5.00 -1.72
N PHE A 66 8.12 -3.66 -1.65
CA PHE A 66 7.59 -2.84 -2.75
C PHE A 66 8.50 -2.83 -3.98
N ILE A 67 9.85 -2.79 -3.81
CA ILE A 67 10.78 -2.93 -4.93
C ILE A 67 10.85 -4.36 -5.48
N ARG A 68 10.19 -5.32 -4.82
CA ARG A 68 10.15 -6.75 -5.19
C ARG A 68 11.54 -7.39 -5.20
N ASP A 69 12.36 -7.09 -4.19
CA ASP A 69 13.59 -7.82 -3.95
C ASP A 69 13.27 -9.21 -3.38
N PHE A 70 13.13 -10.20 -4.27
CA PHE A 70 12.73 -11.55 -3.90
C PHE A 70 13.73 -12.23 -2.97
N GLU A 71 15.02 -11.98 -3.15
CA GLU A 71 16.06 -12.58 -2.31
C GLU A 71 16.07 -11.97 -0.90
N ALA A 72 15.97 -10.65 -0.78
CA ALA A 72 15.89 -10.00 0.51
C ALA A 72 14.56 -10.35 1.21
N CYS A 73 13.43 -10.38 0.49
CA CYS A 73 12.13 -10.80 1.03
C CYS A 73 12.19 -12.23 1.59
N LYS A 74 12.80 -13.17 0.85
CA LYS A 74 12.95 -14.56 1.29
C LYS A 74 13.77 -14.68 2.58
N LYS A 75 14.85 -13.90 2.72
CA LYS A 75 15.71 -13.89 3.93
C LYS A 75 14.95 -13.48 5.19
N ILE A 76 13.96 -12.60 5.07
CA ILE A 76 13.18 -12.09 6.20
C ILE A 76 11.77 -12.71 6.30
N GLY A 77 11.50 -13.77 5.51
CA GLY A 77 10.24 -14.52 5.56
C GLY A 77 9.02 -13.78 5.00
N ILE A 78 9.22 -12.81 4.10
CA ILE A 78 8.14 -12.07 3.43
C ILE A 78 7.93 -12.65 2.03
N ASP A 79 6.66 -12.92 1.66
CA ASP A 79 6.30 -13.30 0.30
C ASP A 79 5.85 -12.06 -0.50
N PRO A 80 6.66 -11.57 -1.46
CA PRO A 80 6.31 -10.38 -2.24
C PRO A 80 5.15 -10.60 -3.22
N ASN A 81 4.64 -11.83 -3.35
CA ASN A 81 3.46 -12.14 -4.15
C ASN A 81 2.14 -12.03 -3.37
N LYS A 82 2.19 -11.94 -2.04
CA LYS A 82 1.02 -11.74 -1.19
C LYS A 82 0.79 -10.25 -0.91
N GLY A 83 -0.41 -9.91 -0.45
CA GLY A 83 -0.71 -8.58 0.08
C GLY A 83 -0.04 -8.35 1.45
N VAL A 84 0.08 -7.09 1.83
CA VAL A 84 0.58 -6.68 3.16
C VAL A 84 -0.60 -6.35 4.05
N LEU A 85 -0.58 -6.86 5.28
CA LEU A 85 -1.42 -6.42 6.38
C LEU A 85 -0.51 -5.72 7.41
N LEU A 86 -0.70 -4.40 7.60
CA LEU A 86 -0.05 -3.65 8.67
C LEU A 86 -0.97 -3.59 9.89
N SER A 87 -0.57 -4.25 10.98
CA SER A 87 -1.24 -4.17 12.28
C SER A 87 -0.45 -3.29 13.24
N GLY A 88 -1.15 -2.59 14.13
CA GLY A 88 -0.54 -1.76 15.17
C GLY A 88 -1.52 -0.72 15.72
N PRO A 89 -1.14 0.00 16.79
CA PRO A 89 -2.01 0.95 17.46
C PRO A 89 -2.43 2.11 16.56
N VAL A 90 -3.51 2.80 16.96
CA VAL A 90 -3.96 4.03 16.30
C VAL A 90 -2.84 5.09 16.38
N GLY A 91 -2.63 5.80 15.27
CA GLY A 91 -1.64 6.89 15.21
C GLY A 91 -0.20 6.48 14.93
N CYS A 92 0.14 5.17 14.82
CA CYS A 92 1.50 4.71 14.53
C CYS A 92 1.92 4.83 13.03
N GLY A 93 1.18 5.57 12.20
CA GLY A 93 1.61 5.89 10.83
C GLY A 93 1.26 4.87 9.74
N LYS A 94 0.53 3.79 10.00
CA LYS A 94 0.19 2.74 9.02
C LYS A 94 -0.37 3.28 7.70
N THR A 95 -1.40 4.11 7.78
CA THR A 95 -2.04 4.74 6.63
C THR A 95 -1.06 5.61 5.85
N SER A 96 -0.22 6.38 6.55
CA SER A 96 0.81 7.23 5.93
C SER A 96 1.85 6.39 5.20
N LEU A 97 2.31 5.29 5.78
CA LEU A 97 3.24 4.35 5.12
C LEU A 97 2.63 3.77 3.85
N MET A 98 1.38 3.29 3.90
CA MET A 98 0.73 2.69 2.73
C MET A 98 0.45 3.72 1.61
N LYS A 99 0.28 5.00 1.94
CA LYS A 99 0.20 6.08 0.94
C LYS A 99 1.56 6.46 0.38
N LEU A 100 2.61 6.36 1.17
CA LEU A 100 3.94 6.86 0.84
C LEU A 100 4.77 5.87 0.01
N LEU A 101 4.79 4.60 0.43
CA LEU A 101 5.66 3.56 -0.13
C LEU A 101 5.52 3.32 -1.64
N PRO A 102 4.31 3.36 -2.25
CA PRO A 102 4.18 3.20 -3.70
C PRO A 102 5.03 4.17 -4.52
N HIS A 103 5.35 5.33 -3.97
CA HIS A 103 6.13 6.35 -4.68
C HIS A 103 7.58 5.96 -4.95
N ILE A 104 8.17 4.96 -4.23
CA ILE A 104 9.51 4.46 -4.57
C ILE A 104 9.53 3.59 -5.84
N VAL A 105 8.37 3.15 -6.30
CA VAL A 105 8.21 2.31 -7.50
C VAL A 105 7.11 2.87 -8.43
N PRO A 106 7.27 4.10 -8.94
CA PRO A 106 6.24 4.79 -9.72
C PRO A 106 5.88 4.07 -11.03
N HIS A 107 6.75 3.17 -11.50
CA HIS A 107 6.56 2.34 -12.68
C HIS A 107 5.65 1.12 -12.45
N GLN A 108 5.34 0.80 -11.20
CA GLN A 108 4.42 -0.30 -10.85
C GLN A 108 3.00 0.21 -10.68
N ASN A 109 2.03 -0.72 -10.75
CA ASN A 109 0.64 -0.39 -10.47
C ASN A 109 0.47 0.10 -9.02
N GLN A 110 0.01 1.33 -8.89
CA GLN A 110 -0.21 1.98 -7.60
C GLN A 110 -1.53 1.50 -6.99
N HIS A 111 -1.55 1.23 -5.70
CA HIS A 111 -2.80 0.95 -4.99
C HIS A 111 -3.43 2.24 -4.46
N THR A 112 -4.76 2.25 -4.41
CA THR A 112 -5.53 3.31 -3.77
C THR A 112 -5.80 2.92 -2.31
N VAL A 113 -5.50 3.82 -1.39
CA VAL A 113 -5.83 3.63 0.04
C VAL A 113 -7.25 4.08 0.28
N VAL A 114 -8.12 3.17 0.72
CA VAL A 114 -9.56 3.40 0.91
C VAL A 114 -9.96 2.98 2.32
N PRO A 115 -10.51 3.90 3.15
CA PRO A 115 -11.00 3.55 4.47
C PRO A 115 -12.14 2.53 4.40
N ALA A 116 -12.01 1.39 5.10
CA ALA A 116 -13.00 0.33 5.12
C ALA A 116 -14.39 0.84 5.55
N ARG A 117 -14.41 1.74 6.54
CA ARG A 117 -15.62 2.42 7.00
C ARG A 117 -16.37 3.16 5.87
N ASN A 118 -15.66 3.84 4.99
CA ASN A 118 -16.26 4.60 3.89
C ASN A 118 -16.91 3.67 2.87
N ILE A 119 -16.33 2.50 2.64
CA ILE A 119 -16.90 1.46 1.78
C ILE A 119 -18.24 0.99 2.34
N THR A 120 -18.32 0.69 3.63
CA THR A 120 -19.57 0.29 4.30
C THR A 120 -20.63 1.39 4.23
N PHE A 121 -20.25 2.66 4.42
CA PHE A 121 -21.20 3.77 4.26
C PHE A 121 -21.71 3.91 2.83
N SER A 122 -20.86 3.66 1.84
CA SER A 122 -21.26 3.65 0.44
C SER A 122 -22.20 2.49 0.13
N PHE A 123 -21.97 1.31 0.73
CA PHE A 123 -22.86 0.16 0.62
C PHE A 123 -24.27 0.45 1.16
N ASN A 124 -24.40 1.14 2.29
CA ASN A 124 -25.69 1.51 2.84
C ASN A 124 -26.53 2.35 1.87
N LYS A 125 -25.87 3.11 0.97
CA LYS A 125 -26.54 3.93 -0.05
C LYS A 125 -26.78 3.19 -1.36
N SER A 126 -25.78 2.43 -1.84
CA SER A 126 -25.74 1.89 -3.20
C SER A 126 -25.83 0.36 -3.28
N GLY A 127 -25.85 -0.33 -2.13
CA GLY A 127 -26.02 -1.78 -2.05
C GLY A 127 -24.87 -2.58 -2.67
N PHE A 128 -25.21 -3.73 -3.23
CA PHE A 128 -24.24 -4.73 -3.72
C PHE A 128 -23.29 -4.24 -4.80
N LYS A 129 -23.64 -3.17 -5.52
CA LYS A 129 -22.73 -2.55 -6.49
C LYS A 129 -21.37 -2.17 -5.87
N ILE A 130 -21.36 -1.76 -4.60
CA ILE A 130 -20.13 -1.43 -3.89
C ILE A 130 -19.23 -2.65 -3.71
N ILE A 131 -19.81 -3.83 -3.46
CA ILE A 131 -19.05 -5.08 -3.37
C ILE A 131 -18.42 -5.41 -4.73
N GLU A 132 -19.15 -5.23 -5.83
CA GLU A 132 -18.63 -5.43 -7.18
C GLU A 132 -17.51 -4.43 -7.51
N ASP A 133 -17.70 -3.14 -7.19
CA ASP A 133 -16.75 -2.07 -7.47
C ASP A 133 -15.40 -2.28 -6.77
N TYR A 134 -15.39 -2.74 -5.53
CA TYR A 134 -14.16 -2.99 -4.76
C TYR A 134 -13.67 -4.44 -4.81
N GLY A 135 -14.55 -5.38 -5.15
CA GLY A 135 -14.21 -6.79 -5.39
C GLY A 135 -13.52 -7.05 -6.74
N ASN A 136 -13.39 -6.02 -7.59
CA ASN A 136 -12.85 -6.11 -8.95
C ASN A 136 -11.31 -6.08 -9.03
N ASN A 137 -10.76 -5.92 -10.25
CA ASN A 137 -9.34 -5.92 -10.58
C ASN A 137 -8.56 -4.66 -10.12
N GLY A 138 -9.17 -3.71 -9.44
CA GLY A 138 -8.48 -2.54 -8.91
C GLY A 138 -7.39 -2.91 -7.89
N PHE A 139 -6.39 -2.03 -7.74
CA PHE A 139 -5.33 -2.19 -6.74
C PHE A 139 -5.71 -1.38 -5.50
N TYR A 140 -5.93 -2.05 -4.37
CA TYR A 140 -6.43 -1.41 -3.15
C TYR A 140 -5.56 -1.73 -1.92
N CYS A 141 -5.52 -0.76 -1.01
CA CYS A 141 -5.19 -0.94 0.39
C CYS A 141 -6.40 -0.52 1.22
N PHE A 142 -7.06 -1.47 1.86
CA PHE A 142 -8.20 -1.19 2.75
C PHE A 142 -7.67 -0.73 4.11
N ASP A 143 -7.97 0.53 4.43
CA ASP A 143 -7.44 1.19 5.62
C ASP A 143 -8.38 1.03 6.79
N ASP A 144 -7.79 0.79 7.98
CA ASP A 144 -8.52 0.56 9.24
C ASP A 144 -9.55 -0.57 9.14
N LEU A 145 -9.13 -1.72 8.55
CA LEU A 145 -9.97 -2.91 8.43
C LEU A 145 -10.35 -3.44 9.82
N GLY A 146 -11.64 -3.72 10.02
CA GLY A 146 -12.21 -4.25 11.26
C GLY A 146 -12.79 -3.18 12.20
N VAL A 147 -12.75 -1.88 11.84
CA VAL A 147 -13.43 -0.80 12.60
C VAL A 147 -14.75 -0.38 11.96
N GLU A 148 -15.04 -0.93 10.78
CA GLU A 148 -16.32 -0.68 10.09
C GLU A 148 -17.47 -1.40 10.77
N THR A 149 -18.66 -0.80 10.69
CA THR A 149 -19.91 -1.43 11.15
C THR A 149 -20.44 -2.39 10.09
N ILE A 150 -21.37 -3.27 10.47
CA ILE A 150 -22.11 -4.09 9.51
C ILE A 150 -22.88 -3.15 8.56
N GLY A 151 -22.75 -3.38 7.26
CA GLY A 151 -23.52 -2.66 6.24
C GLY A 151 -25.00 -3.06 6.27
N ARG A 152 -25.90 -2.11 5.99
CA ARG A 152 -27.33 -2.38 5.90
C ARG A 152 -27.90 -1.73 4.64
N HIS A 153 -28.57 -2.53 3.81
CA HIS A 153 -29.23 -2.04 2.60
C HIS A 153 -30.59 -2.72 2.45
N PHE A 154 -31.67 -1.91 2.32
CA PHE A 154 -33.06 -2.38 2.31
C PHE A 154 -33.40 -3.36 3.46
N GLY A 155 -32.89 -3.08 4.66
CA GLY A 155 -33.18 -3.89 5.85
C GLY A 155 -32.35 -5.18 5.97
N LYS A 156 -31.49 -5.50 5.01
CA LYS A 156 -30.61 -6.67 5.05
C LYS A 156 -29.21 -6.27 5.53
N ASP A 157 -28.73 -6.98 6.53
CA ASP A 157 -27.37 -6.82 7.04
C ASP A 157 -26.37 -7.56 6.15
N CYS A 158 -25.17 -6.98 5.98
CA CYS A 158 -24.10 -7.54 5.16
C CYS A 158 -22.73 -7.24 5.77
N ASN A 159 -21.86 -8.25 5.86
CA ASN A 159 -20.44 -8.05 6.12
C ASN A 159 -19.76 -7.62 4.84
N VAL A 160 -19.84 -6.32 4.53
CA VAL A 160 -19.40 -5.75 3.25
C VAL A 160 -17.91 -6.03 2.97
N MET A 161 -17.06 -5.80 3.96
CA MET A 161 -15.62 -6.02 3.79
C MET A 161 -15.29 -7.51 3.68
N GLY A 162 -16.03 -8.37 4.39
CA GLY A 162 -15.90 -9.83 4.24
C GLY A 162 -16.18 -10.29 2.82
N GLU A 163 -17.30 -9.85 2.21
CA GLU A 163 -17.65 -10.19 0.83
C GLU A 163 -16.63 -9.66 -0.19
N ILE A 164 -16.15 -8.41 -0.01
CA ILE A 164 -15.10 -7.83 -0.86
C ILE A 164 -13.82 -8.66 -0.76
N LEU A 165 -13.38 -9.02 0.45
CA LEU A 165 -12.15 -9.78 0.65
C LEU A 165 -12.23 -11.18 0.07
N LEU A 166 -13.39 -11.86 0.15
CA LEU A 166 -13.63 -13.15 -0.50
C LEU A 166 -13.49 -13.04 -2.02
N SER A 167 -14.14 -12.05 -2.64
CA SER A 167 -14.03 -11.80 -4.09
C SER A 167 -12.57 -11.52 -4.50
N ARG A 168 -11.84 -10.77 -3.69
CA ARG A 168 -10.42 -10.45 -3.95
C ARG A 168 -9.49 -11.63 -3.72
N TYR A 169 -9.85 -12.53 -2.80
CA TYR A 169 -9.11 -13.79 -2.62
C TYR A 169 -9.20 -14.67 -3.88
N ASP A 170 -10.37 -14.75 -4.52
CA ASP A 170 -10.51 -15.44 -5.81
C ASP A 170 -9.65 -14.82 -6.91
N LEU A 171 -9.54 -13.49 -6.95
CA LEU A 171 -8.66 -12.80 -7.89
C LEU A 171 -7.17 -13.03 -7.56
N PHE A 172 -6.81 -13.13 -6.30
CA PHE A 172 -5.46 -13.52 -5.90
C PHE A 172 -5.12 -14.94 -6.36
N LEU A 173 -6.01 -15.90 -6.18
CA LEU A 173 -5.78 -17.28 -6.63
C LEU A 173 -5.61 -17.35 -8.15
N LYS A 174 -6.48 -16.67 -8.90
CA LYS A 174 -6.52 -16.73 -10.37
C LYS A 174 -5.44 -15.87 -11.05
N ARG A 175 -5.13 -14.69 -10.52
CA ARG A 175 -4.33 -13.66 -11.19
C ARG A 175 -3.20 -13.08 -10.34
N LYS A 176 -3.01 -13.59 -9.12
CA LYS A 176 -2.04 -13.07 -8.14
C LYS A 176 -2.23 -11.58 -7.83
N LEU A 177 -3.50 -11.11 -7.90
CA LEU A 177 -3.85 -9.73 -7.58
C LEU A 177 -3.69 -9.51 -6.08
N ARG A 178 -2.73 -8.67 -5.68
CA ARG A 178 -2.46 -8.36 -4.29
C ARG A 178 -3.48 -7.36 -3.75
N THR A 179 -3.91 -7.58 -2.51
CA THR A 179 -4.73 -6.64 -1.73
C THR A 179 -3.98 -6.32 -0.47
N HIS A 180 -3.80 -5.03 -0.18
CA HIS A 180 -3.21 -4.59 1.07
C HIS A 180 -4.28 -4.17 2.05
N ALA A 181 -3.94 -4.17 3.33
CA ALA A 181 -4.80 -3.60 4.36
C ALA A 181 -3.99 -3.05 5.54
N THR A 182 -4.60 -2.15 6.30
CA THR A 182 -4.15 -1.76 7.62
C THR A 182 -5.23 -2.12 8.65
N THR A 183 -4.83 -2.36 9.89
CA THR A 183 -5.77 -2.64 10.98
C THR A 183 -5.23 -2.13 12.31
N ASN A 184 -6.15 -1.81 13.22
CA ASN A 184 -5.86 -1.51 14.62
C ASN A 184 -6.16 -2.70 15.54
N LEU A 185 -6.67 -3.80 14.99
CA LEU A 185 -6.92 -5.04 15.73
C LEU A 185 -5.60 -5.76 16.00
N ASN A 186 -5.48 -6.33 17.18
CA ASN A 186 -4.36 -7.18 17.60
C ASN A 186 -4.61 -8.63 17.20
#